data_2f084b6e473902226185c62c303d56c4
#
_entry.id   2f084b6e473902226185c62c303d56c4
#
_cell.length_a   1.000
_cell.length_b   1.000
_cell.length_c   1.000
_cell.angle_alpha   90.00
_cell.angle_beta   90.00
_cell.angle_gamma   90.00
#
_symmetry.space_group_name_H-M   'P 1'
#
loop_
_entity.id
_entity.type
_entity.pdbx_description
1 polymer ?
#
loop_
_entity_poly.entity_id
_entity_poly.type
_entity_poly.pdbx_seq_one_letter_code
_entity_poly.pdbx_strand_id
1 'polypeptide(L)'
;MANKAKQTSNENPIEAAERILAELHAQQDKTVKAREADDRELGSVSYAALAAGDKDAAEKLERVKDRALRRDLEIKAIRSAIAQAQHNLAEAKADEAAANQRRVALEVRGLIKSLRDAGTVCDEALATFAASSNVMKGIIQKINALGFTHPSGTQFMSLGERAVRGMLVNSPFARGFESIAPRERQNFNDFTGRWIESLEREISTRLGEHKQKEVAA
;
A
#
# COMPACT_ATOMS: atom_id res chain seq x y z
N MET A 1 2.40 30.87 -33.43
CA MET A 1 3.45 30.43 -32.50
C MET A 1 2.80 29.62 -31.35
N ALA A 2 2.48 28.37 -31.61
CA ALA A 2 1.89 27.47 -30.62
C ALA A 2 2.36 26.07 -31.00
N ASN A 3 3.40 25.55 -30.30
CA ASN A 3 3.69 24.11 -30.21
C ASN A 3 5.03 23.91 -29.50
N LYS A 4 5.03 24.16 -28.16
CA LYS A 4 6.14 23.73 -27.31
C LYS A 4 5.64 23.24 -25.93
N ALA A 5 4.54 22.49 -25.94
CA ALA A 5 3.99 21.92 -24.72
C ALA A 5 3.49 20.49 -25.00
N LYS A 6 4.39 19.60 -25.46
CA LYS A 6 4.16 18.15 -25.48
C LYS A 6 5.49 17.39 -25.53
N GLN A 7 6.27 17.55 -24.48
CA GLN A 7 7.26 16.58 -24.03
C GLN A 7 7.13 16.50 -22.51
N THR A 8 5.99 16.02 -22.04
CA THR A 8 5.90 15.50 -20.69
C THR A 8 6.45 14.08 -20.74
N SER A 9 7.73 14.00 -20.47
CA SER A 9 8.42 12.80 -20.06
C SER A 9 7.59 12.00 -19.08
N ASN A 10 7.71 10.69 -19.14
CA ASN A 10 7.23 9.69 -18.15
C ASN A 10 7.95 9.85 -16.78
N GLU A 11 8.22 11.07 -16.36
CA GLU A 11 8.90 11.38 -15.11
C GLU A 11 7.92 11.18 -13.95
N ASN A 12 8.36 10.46 -12.93
CA ASN A 12 7.58 10.26 -11.72
C ASN A 12 7.24 11.62 -11.09
N PRO A 13 5.97 11.93 -10.78
CA PRO A 13 5.55 13.22 -10.20
C PRO A 13 6.34 13.59 -8.93
N ILE A 14 6.77 12.61 -8.13
CA ILE A 14 7.59 12.81 -6.94
C ILE A 14 8.98 13.29 -7.34
N GLU A 15 9.64 12.63 -8.28
CA GLU A 15 10.97 13.01 -8.77
C GLU A 15 10.97 14.41 -9.37
N ALA A 16 9.93 14.74 -10.14
CA ALA A 16 9.75 16.08 -10.70
C ALA A 16 9.62 17.15 -9.60
N ALA A 17 8.82 16.88 -8.57
CA ALA A 17 8.64 17.79 -7.44
C ALA A 17 9.91 17.94 -6.60
N GLU A 18 10.65 16.87 -6.36
CA GLU A 18 11.93 16.89 -5.63
C GLU A 18 13.00 17.68 -6.41
N ARG A 19 13.05 17.56 -7.73
CA ARG A 19 13.95 18.34 -8.57
C ARG A 19 13.63 19.84 -8.51
N ILE A 20 12.35 20.21 -8.65
CA ILE A 20 11.91 21.62 -8.55
C ILE A 20 12.31 22.20 -7.19
N LEU A 21 12.10 21.45 -6.12
CA LEU A 21 12.45 21.87 -4.77
C LEU A 21 13.96 22.09 -4.63
N ALA A 22 14.78 21.20 -5.17
CA ALA A 22 16.25 21.34 -5.16
C ALA A 22 16.71 22.58 -5.96
N GLU A 23 16.10 22.86 -7.12
CA GLU A 23 16.39 24.04 -7.93
C GLU A 23 16.04 25.34 -7.19
N LEU A 24 14.88 25.39 -6.52
CA LEU A 24 14.46 26.55 -5.71
C LEU A 24 15.38 26.78 -4.51
N HIS A 25 15.84 25.75 -3.83
CA HIS A 25 16.82 25.90 -2.75
C HIS A 25 18.16 26.44 -3.26
N ALA A 26 18.66 25.93 -4.39
CA ALA A 26 19.88 26.42 -5.01
C ALA A 26 19.76 27.91 -5.42
N GLN A 27 18.58 28.32 -5.93
CA GLN A 27 18.30 29.72 -6.26
C GLN A 27 18.23 30.58 -5.00
N GLN A 28 17.60 30.10 -3.92
CA GLN A 28 17.56 30.78 -2.63
C GLN A 28 18.97 31.06 -2.09
N ASP A 29 19.82 30.02 -2.06
CA ASP A 29 21.20 30.15 -1.57
C ASP A 29 22.01 31.17 -2.38
N LYS A 30 21.85 31.15 -3.71
CA LYS A 30 22.50 32.13 -4.60
C LYS A 30 22.04 33.56 -4.30
N THR A 31 20.72 33.76 -4.14
CA THR A 31 20.16 35.09 -3.89
C THR A 31 20.54 35.61 -2.50
N VAL A 32 20.55 34.75 -1.48
CA VAL A 32 20.98 35.09 -0.12
C VAL A 32 22.45 35.52 -0.09
N LYS A 33 23.35 34.76 -0.71
CA LYS A 33 24.77 35.12 -0.84
C LYS A 33 24.96 36.46 -1.53
N ALA A 34 24.18 36.71 -2.58
CA ALA A 34 24.22 37.97 -3.28
C ALA A 34 23.68 39.12 -2.42
N ARG A 35 22.67 38.90 -1.57
CA ARG A 35 22.16 39.89 -0.61
C ARG A 35 23.18 40.23 0.46
N GLU A 36 23.89 39.24 0.97
CA GLU A 36 25.00 39.44 1.94
C GLU A 36 26.15 40.25 1.34
N ALA A 37 26.42 40.11 0.03
CA ALA A 37 27.40 40.93 -0.66
C ALA A 37 26.95 42.39 -0.76
N ASP A 38 25.66 42.64 -1.03
CA ASP A 38 25.08 43.99 -1.02
C ASP A 38 25.14 44.62 0.36
N ASP A 39 24.92 43.87 1.45
CA ASP A 39 25.01 44.38 2.80
C ASP A 39 26.45 44.83 3.17
N ARG A 40 27.44 44.06 2.72
CA ARG A 40 28.85 44.43 2.88
C ARG A 40 29.19 45.70 2.08
N GLU A 41 28.74 45.81 0.84
CA GLU A 41 28.90 46.99 0.00
C GLU A 41 28.18 48.21 0.60
N LEU A 42 26.94 48.01 1.10
CA LEU A 42 26.14 49.04 1.77
C LEU A 42 26.90 49.67 2.96
N GLY A 43 27.51 48.82 3.82
CA GLY A 43 28.31 49.30 4.94
C GLY A 43 29.48 50.20 4.53
N SER A 44 30.23 49.78 3.50
CA SER A 44 31.41 50.54 3.04
C SER A 44 31.02 51.88 2.36
N VAL A 45 29.99 51.84 1.51
CA VAL A 45 29.52 52.99 0.75
C VAL A 45 28.80 54.01 1.65
N SER A 46 28.05 53.53 2.67
CA SER A 46 27.39 54.40 3.65
C SER A 46 28.37 55.24 4.41
N TYR A 47 29.52 54.68 4.82
CA TYR A 47 30.54 55.43 5.51
C TYR A 47 31.14 56.55 4.64
N ALA A 48 31.47 56.24 3.35
CA ALA A 48 32.00 57.21 2.42
C ALA A 48 30.99 58.36 2.10
N ALA A 49 29.75 58.02 1.91
CA ALA A 49 28.69 58.99 1.60
C ALA A 49 28.35 59.93 2.77
N LEU A 50 28.22 59.36 3.98
CA LEU A 50 27.71 60.08 5.16
C LEU A 50 28.83 60.76 5.98
N ALA A 51 29.99 60.11 6.10
CA ALA A 51 31.10 60.62 6.94
C ALA A 51 32.06 61.49 6.10
N ALA A 52 32.31 61.13 4.84
CA ALA A 52 33.25 61.87 3.99
C ALA A 52 32.57 62.92 3.05
N GLY A 53 31.25 62.94 2.96
CA GLY A 53 30.49 63.88 2.14
C GLY A 53 30.68 63.66 0.63
N ASP A 54 31.08 62.46 0.20
CA ASP A 54 31.33 62.11 -1.18
C ASP A 54 30.01 61.94 -1.97
N LYS A 55 29.79 62.82 -2.96
CA LYS A 55 28.59 62.81 -3.77
C LYS A 55 28.44 61.55 -4.65
N ASP A 56 29.55 61.04 -5.19
CA ASP A 56 29.54 59.82 -5.99
C ASP A 56 29.20 58.59 -5.16
N ALA A 57 29.68 58.57 -3.89
CA ALA A 57 29.30 57.56 -2.92
C ALA A 57 27.81 57.63 -2.52
N ALA A 58 27.22 58.84 -2.48
CA ALA A 58 25.80 58.99 -2.18
C ALA A 58 24.91 58.39 -3.29
N GLU A 59 25.23 58.62 -4.57
CA GLU A 59 24.51 57.98 -5.67
C GLU A 59 24.69 56.44 -5.67
N LYS A 60 25.90 55.98 -5.38
CA LYS A 60 26.15 54.55 -5.29
C LYS A 60 25.39 53.91 -4.13
N LEU A 61 25.26 54.61 -2.99
CA LEU A 61 24.47 54.18 -1.85
C LEU A 61 23.02 53.90 -2.21
N GLU A 62 22.37 54.81 -2.96
CA GLU A 62 20.97 54.60 -3.39
C GLU A 62 20.83 53.39 -4.35
N ARG A 63 21.76 53.22 -5.29
CA ARG A 63 21.78 52.05 -6.18
C ARG A 63 21.93 50.73 -5.41
N VAL A 64 22.79 50.70 -4.39
CA VAL A 64 22.97 49.50 -3.56
C VAL A 64 21.74 49.20 -2.70
N LYS A 65 21.09 50.24 -2.14
CA LYS A 65 19.82 50.09 -1.39
C LYS A 65 18.72 49.51 -2.29
N ASP A 66 18.54 50.04 -3.48
CA ASP A 66 17.51 49.54 -4.44
C ASP A 66 17.76 48.08 -4.82
N ARG A 67 19.04 47.71 -5.02
CA ARG A 67 19.42 46.34 -5.37
C ARG A 67 19.15 45.39 -4.20
N ALA A 68 19.48 45.80 -3.00
CA ALA A 68 19.25 45.05 -1.75
C ALA A 68 17.73 44.80 -1.53
N LEU A 69 16.92 45.85 -1.70
CA LEU A 69 15.46 45.76 -1.60
C LEU A 69 14.86 44.77 -2.60
N ARG A 70 15.30 44.82 -3.86
CA ARG A 70 14.87 43.88 -4.90
C ARG A 70 15.18 42.44 -4.53
N ARG A 71 16.39 42.19 -3.98
CA ARG A 71 16.78 40.84 -3.52
C ARG A 71 15.97 40.36 -2.33
N ASP A 72 15.62 41.24 -1.40
CA ASP A 72 14.74 40.90 -0.28
C ASP A 72 13.35 40.44 -0.77
N LEU A 73 12.81 41.10 -1.78
CA LEU A 73 11.55 40.69 -2.41
C LEU A 73 11.68 39.36 -3.16
N GLU A 74 12.79 39.15 -3.87
CA GLU A 74 13.08 37.91 -4.55
C GLU A 74 13.22 36.74 -3.57
N ILE A 75 13.92 36.90 -2.44
CA ILE A 75 14.03 35.89 -1.37
C ILE A 75 12.66 35.54 -0.82
N LYS A 76 11.78 36.53 -0.59
CA LYS A 76 10.40 36.28 -0.14
C LYS A 76 9.60 35.46 -1.17
N ALA A 77 9.72 35.80 -2.44
CA ALA A 77 9.04 35.06 -3.51
C ALA A 77 9.54 33.62 -3.62
N ILE A 78 10.87 33.39 -3.55
CA ILE A 78 11.45 32.04 -3.59
C ILE A 78 10.99 31.22 -2.37
N ARG A 79 10.96 31.81 -1.16
CA ARG A 79 10.44 31.12 0.04
C ARG A 79 9.00 30.69 -0.12
N SER A 80 8.14 31.53 -0.71
CA SER A 80 6.76 31.18 -1.00
C SER A 80 6.67 30.03 -2.03
N ALA A 81 7.51 30.08 -3.06
CA ALA A 81 7.58 29.00 -4.05
C ALA A 81 8.07 27.66 -3.46
N ILE A 82 9.05 27.71 -2.54
CA ILE A 82 9.53 26.53 -1.81
C ILE A 82 8.38 25.92 -0.97
N ALA A 83 7.64 26.73 -0.22
CA ALA A 83 6.52 26.25 0.58
C ALA A 83 5.45 25.57 -0.30
N GLN A 84 5.13 26.15 -1.47
CA GLN A 84 4.20 25.53 -2.40
C GLN A 84 4.75 24.23 -3.00
N ALA A 85 6.05 24.18 -3.36
CA ALA A 85 6.68 22.97 -3.89
C ALA A 85 6.72 21.84 -2.84
N GLN A 86 6.94 22.17 -1.56
CA GLN A 86 6.86 21.21 -0.46
C GLN A 86 5.45 20.65 -0.29
N HIS A 87 4.43 21.50 -0.40
CA HIS A 87 3.03 21.05 -0.35
C HIS A 87 2.71 20.10 -1.51
N ASN A 88 3.07 20.45 -2.73
CA ASN A 88 2.85 19.61 -3.90
C ASN A 88 3.59 18.26 -3.81
N LEU A 89 4.81 18.25 -3.24
CA LEU A 89 5.55 17.01 -2.99
C LEU A 89 4.84 16.11 -1.97
N ALA A 90 4.31 16.72 -0.90
CA ALA A 90 3.55 15.97 0.12
C ALA A 90 2.27 15.36 -0.46
N GLU A 91 1.54 16.10 -1.30
CA GLU A 91 0.36 15.59 -2.01
C GLU A 91 0.72 14.45 -2.96
N ALA A 92 1.77 14.59 -3.79
CA ALA A 92 2.20 13.54 -4.70
C ALA A 92 2.59 12.25 -3.96
N LYS A 93 3.28 12.36 -2.82
CA LYS A 93 3.62 11.20 -1.96
C LYS A 93 2.37 10.56 -1.34
N ALA A 94 1.39 11.34 -0.93
CA ALA A 94 0.13 10.83 -0.39
C ALA A 94 -0.69 10.10 -1.47
N ASP A 95 -0.74 10.62 -2.68
CA ASP A 95 -1.44 10.02 -3.81
C ASP A 95 -0.79 8.69 -4.23
N GLU A 96 0.55 8.63 -4.29
CA GLU A 96 1.27 7.38 -4.58
C GLU A 96 1.01 6.32 -3.50
N ALA A 97 1.06 6.72 -2.22
CA ALA A 97 0.76 5.81 -1.11
C ALA A 97 -0.68 5.28 -1.18
N ALA A 98 -1.65 6.13 -1.50
CA ALA A 98 -3.04 5.74 -1.67
C ALA A 98 -3.23 4.79 -2.88
N ALA A 99 -2.57 5.07 -4.01
CA ALA A 99 -2.60 4.21 -5.19
C ALA A 99 -2.00 2.82 -4.90
N ASN A 100 -0.88 2.77 -4.17
CA ASN A 100 -0.25 1.52 -3.77
C ASN A 100 -1.15 0.71 -2.82
N GLN A 101 -1.78 1.36 -1.83
CA GLN A 101 -2.73 0.70 -0.93
C GLN A 101 -3.93 0.11 -1.69
N ARG A 102 -4.48 0.82 -2.67
CA ARG A 102 -5.57 0.31 -3.53
C ARG A 102 -5.12 -0.90 -4.33
N ARG A 103 -3.92 -0.86 -4.92
CA ARG A 103 -3.37 -1.99 -5.68
C ARG A 103 -3.24 -3.24 -4.81
N VAL A 104 -2.63 -3.11 -3.62
CA VAL A 104 -2.49 -4.22 -2.66
C VAL A 104 -3.85 -4.76 -2.22
N ALA A 105 -4.82 -3.87 -1.93
CA ALA A 105 -6.16 -4.29 -1.55
C ALA A 105 -6.88 -5.10 -2.64
N LEU A 106 -6.72 -4.72 -3.92
CA LEU A 106 -7.28 -5.47 -5.05
C LEU A 106 -6.61 -6.83 -5.23
N GLU A 107 -5.29 -6.90 -5.06
CA GLU A 107 -4.54 -8.16 -5.10
C GLU A 107 -5.02 -9.13 -4.00
N VAL A 108 -5.13 -8.65 -2.76
CA VAL A 108 -5.66 -9.44 -1.64
C VAL A 108 -7.08 -9.91 -1.90
N ARG A 109 -7.95 -9.08 -2.50
CA ARG A 109 -9.31 -9.49 -2.91
C ARG A 109 -9.28 -10.66 -3.91
N GLY A 110 -8.35 -10.63 -4.87
CA GLY A 110 -8.12 -11.74 -5.81
C GLY A 110 -7.70 -13.03 -5.09
N LEU A 111 -6.76 -12.92 -4.14
CA LEU A 111 -6.30 -14.06 -3.34
C LEU A 111 -7.41 -14.66 -2.47
N ILE A 112 -8.28 -13.82 -1.88
CA ILE A 112 -9.45 -14.30 -1.11
C ILE A 112 -10.39 -15.12 -2.00
N LYS A 113 -10.64 -14.67 -3.23
CA LYS A 113 -11.45 -15.45 -4.18
C LYS A 113 -10.82 -16.83 -4.44
N SER A 114 -9.52 -16.86 -4.75
CA SER A 114 -8.81 -18.12 -4.97
C SER A 114 -8.83 -19.04 -3.74
N LEU A 115 -8.79 -18.48 -2.54
CA LEU A 115 -8.90 -19.24 -1.29
C LEU A 115 -10.29 -19.88 -1.13
N ARG A 116 -11.37 -19.14 -1.46
CA ARG A 116 -12.73 -19.69 -1.45
C ARG A 116 -12.91 -20.82 -2.46
N ASP A 117 -12.41 -20.62 -3.68
CA ASP A 117 -12.48 -21.62 -4.73
C ASP A 117 -11.74 -22.89 -4.31
N ALA A 118 -10.56 -22.77 -3.73
CA ALA A 118 -9.80 -23.90 -3.19
C ALA A 118 -10.53 -24.59 -2.02
N GLY A 119 -11.18 -23.82 -1.15
CA GLY A 119 -12.02 -24.36 -0.07
C GLY A 119 -13.17 -25.20 -0.59
N THR A 120 -13.87 -24.71 -1.61
CA THR A 120 -14.96 -25.46 -2.25
C THR A 120 -14.48 -26.80 -2.84
N VAL A 121 -13.34 -26.80 -3.52
CA VAL A 121 -12.73 -28.04 -4.05
C VAL A 121 -12.40 -29.02 -2.94
N CYS A 122 -11.90 -28.56 -1.80
CA CYS A 122 -11.65 -29.40 -0.65
C CYS A 122 -12.95 -30.01 -0.07
N ASP A 123 -14.02 -29.21 0.07
CA ASP A 123 -15.31 -29.67 0.57
C ASP A 123 -15.90 -30.75 -0.36
N GLU A 124 -15.86 -30.56 -1.67
CA GLU A 124 -16.32 -31.53 -2.67
C GLU A 124 -15.51 -32.84 -2.62
N ALA A 125 -14.20 -32.76 -2.47
CA ALA A 125 -13.34 -33.92 -2.34
C ALA A 125 -13.66 -34.72 -1.08
N LEU A 126 -13.89 -34.04 0.06
CA LEU A 126 -14.28 -34.67 1.32
C LEU A 126 -15.66 -35.31 1.24
N ALA A 127 -16.62 -34.66 0.60
CA ALA A 127 -17.95 -35.21 0.38
C ALA A 127 -17.90 -36.48 -0.51
N THR A 128 -17.11 -36.46 -1.58
CA THR A 128 -16.88 -37.62 -2.46
C THR A 128 -16.22 -38.77 -1.71
N PHE A 129 -15.23 -38.49 -0.89
CA PHE A 129 -14.59 -39.48 -0.04
C PHE A 129 -15.58 -40.11 0.96
N ALA A 130 -16.40 -39.28 1.63
CA ALA A 130 -17.41 -39.77 2.57
C ALA A 130 -18.44 -40.66 1.88
N ALA A 131 -18.94 -40.30 0.69
CA ALA A 131 -19.87 -41.09 -0.09
C ALA A 131 -19.26 -42.46 -0.49
N SER A 132 -18.04 -42.46 -0.99
CA SER A 132 -17.30 -43.67 -1.37
C SER A 132 -17.05 -44.59 -0.18
N SER A 133 -16.71 -44.04 0.97
CA SER A 133 -16.51 -44.79 2.23
C SER A 133 -17.80 -45.47 2.69
N ASN A 134 -18.95 -44.82 2.56
CA ASN A 134 -20.24 -45.38 2.88
C ASN A 134 -20.61 -46.54 1.95
N VAL A 135 -20.35 -46.46 0.63
CA VAL A 135 -20.54 -47.53 -0.34
C VAL A 135 -19.66 -48.74 0.04
N MET A 136 -18.38 -48.52 0.34
CA MET A 136 -17.50 -49.60 0.75
C MET A 136 -17.99 -50.30 2.04
N LYS A 137 -18.46 -49.52 3.03
CA LYS A 137 -19.05 -50.04 4.26
C LYS A 137 -20.27 -50.93 3.95
N GLY A 138 -21.16 -50.49 3.04
CA GLY A 138 -22.32 -51.26 2.64
C GLY A 138 -21.95 -52.57 1.93
N ILE A 139 -20.93 -52.60 1.10
CA ILE A 139 -20.39 -53.79 0.46
C ILE A 139 -19.88 -54.79 1.50
N ILE A 140 -19.09 -54.34 2.45
CA ILE A 140 -18.54 -55.17 3.52
C ILE A 140 -19.67 -55.78 4.37
N GLN A 141 -20.70 -54.99 4.69
CA GLN A 141 -21.87 -55.50 5.42
C GLN A 141 -22.58 -56.60 4.64
N LYS A 142 -22.73 -56.50 3.31
CA LYS A 142 -23.30 -57.54 2.44
C LYS A 142 -22.42 -58.78 2.42
N ILE A 143 -21.10 -58.64 2.33
CA ILE A 143 -20.15 -59.76 2.38
C ILE A 143 -20.29 -60.54 3.73
N ASN A 144 -20.35 -59.79 4.82
CA ASN A 144 -20.51 -60.38 6.17
C ASN A 144 -21.87 -61.10 6.30
N ALA A 145 -22.96 -60.58 5.72
CA ALA A 145 -24.26 -61.19 5.71
C ALA A 145 -24.28 -62.52 4.94
N LEU A 146 -23.36 -62.71 3.98
CA LEU A 146 -23.17 -63.95 3.23
C LEU A 146 -22.29 -64.97 3.98
N GLY A 147 -21.96 -64.75 5.27
CA GLY A 147 -21.19 -65.65 6.11
C GLY A 147 -19.66 -65.50 6.03
N PHE A 148 -19.18 -64.51 5.28
CA PHE A 148 -17.77 -64.21 5.25
C PHE A 148 -17.42 -63.16 6.37
N THR A 149 -16.48 -63.51 7.24
CA THR A 149 -16.17 -62.66 8.42
C THR A 149 -15.02 -61.69 8.22
N HIS A 150 -14.38 -61.72 7.05
CA HIS A 150 -13.27 -60.83 6.73
C HIS A 150 -13.52 -60.00 5.45
N PRO A 151 -13.22 -58.73 5.45
CA PRO A 151 -12.84 -57.90 6.62
C PRO A 151 -14.01 -57.65 7.55
N SER A 152 -13.76 -57.65 8.87
CA SER A 152 -14.79 -57.23 9.83
C SER A 152 -15.04 -55.71 9.69
N GLY A 153 -16.20 -55.23 10.15
CA GLY A 153 -16.53 -53.79 10.14
C GLY A 153 -15.50 -52.97 10.93
N THR A 154 -14.96 -53.50 12.00
CA THR A 154 -13.92 -52.86 12.83
C THR A 154 -12.60 -52.75 12.08
N GLN A 155 -12.17 -53.80 11.36
CA GLN A 155 -10.96 -53.75 10.52
C GLN A 155 -11.10 -52.75 9.40
N PHE A 156 -12.26 -52.68 8.77
CA PHE A 156 -12.54 -51.70 7.72
C PHE A 156 -12.42 -50.25 8.23
N MET A 157 -13.01 -49.97 9.40
CA MET A 157 -12.94 -48.64 10.01
C MET A 157 -11.48 -48.25 10.33
N SER A 158 -10.71 -49.18 10.91
CA SER A 158 -9.30 -48.99 11.24
C SER A 158 -8.43 -48.75 9.98
N LEU A 159 -8.69 -49.49 8.89
CA LEU A 159 -8.00 -49.29 7.62
C LEU A 159 -8.37 -47.94 6.96
N GLY A 160 -9.65 -47.56 7.01
CA GLY A 160 -10.11 -46.28 6.55
C GLY A 160 -9.45 -45.10 7.29
N GLU A 161 -9.41 -45.19 8.61
CA GLU A 161 -8.74 -44.19 9.45
C GLU A 161 -7.25 -44.05 9.14
N ARG A 162 -6.54 -45.18 8.97
CA ARG A 162 -5.12 -45.17 8.55
C ARG A 162 -4.93 -44.59 7.17
N ALA A 163 -5.79 -44.87 6.20
CA ALA A 163 -5.72 -44.33 4.85
C ALA A 163 -5.91 -42.81 4.88
N VAL A 164 -6.90 -42.29 5.63
CA VAL A 164 -7.10 -40.83 5.78
C VAL A 164 -5.90 -40.18 6.45
N ARG A 165 -5.40 -40.76 7.52
CA ARG A 165 -4.17 -40.23 8.17
C ARG A 165 -2.98 -40.26 7.22
N GLY A 166 -2.82 -41.31 6.41
CA GLY A 166 -1.75 -41.41 5.40
C GLY A 166 -1.85 -40.34 4.30
N MET A 167 -3.05 -40.04 3.82
CA MET A 167 -3.27 -38.96 2.86
C MET A 167 -3.00 -37.57 3.44
N LEU A 168 -3.29 -37.37 4.71
CA LEU A 168 -3.18 -36.08 5.39
C LEU A 168 -1.81 -35.85 6.04
N VAL A 169 -0.92 -36.85 6.04
CA VAL A 169 0.41 -36.76 6.67
C VAL A 169 1.22 -35.54 6.21
N ASN A 170 1.08 -35.15 4.93
CA ASN A 170 1.74 -33.97 4.35
C ASN A 170 0.83 -32.72 4.33
N SER A 171 -0.37 -32.80 4.90
CA SER A 171 -1.30 -31.67 4.99
C SER A 171 -1.00 -30.83 6.24
N PRO A 172 -1.06 -29.49 6.15
CA PRO A 172 -0.94 -28.61 7.32
C PRO A 172 -2.05 -28.86 8.35
N PHE A 173 -3.12 -29.57 7.98
CA PHE A 173 -4.26 -29.92 8.83
C PHE A 173 -4.11 -31.25 9.58
N ALA A 174 -3.03 -32.01 9.37
CA ALA A 174 -2.84 -33.36 9.96
C ALA A 174 -2.91 -33.38 11.49
N ARG A 175 -2.56 -32.29 12.16
CA ARG A 175 -2.52 -32.17 13.62
C ARG A 175 -3.87 -31.88 14.29
N GLY A 176 -4.90 -31.54 13.53
CA GLY A 176 -6.21 -31.09 14.04
C GLY A 176 -7.32 -32.15 14.02
N PHE A 177 -7.06 -33.34 13.45
CA PHE A 177 -8.11 -34.37 13.25
C PHE A 177 -8.35 -35.31 14.42
N GLU A 178 -7.75 -35.07 15.58
CA GLU A 178 -8.01 -35.82 16.78
C GLU A 178 -9.40 -35.47 17.34
N SER A 179 -10.42 -36.27 16.96
CA SER A 179 -11.78 -36.34 17.53
C SER A 179 -12.61 -35.04 17.56
N ILE A 180 -12.92 -34.46 16.40
CA ILE A 180 -13.97 -33.41 16.32
C ILE A 180 -15.35 -34.13 16.34
N ALA A 181 -16.20 -33.81 17.29
CA ALA A 181 -17.57 -34.35 17.38
C ALA A 181 -18.36 -34.03 16.10
N PRO A 182 -19.27 -34.90 15.62
CA PRO A 182 -20.02 -34.67 14.36
C PRO A 182 -20.75 -33.34 14.29
N ARG A 183 -21.22 -32.79 15.41
CA ARG A 183 -21.89 -31.49 15.53
C ARG A 183 -20.93 -30.30 15.42
N GLU A 184 -19.64 -30.53 15.53
CA GLU A 184 -18.58 -29.50 15.46
C GLU A 184 -17.84 -29.54 14.11
N ARG A 185 -18.24 -30.44 13.22
CA ARG A 185 -17.65 -30.55 11.88
C ARG A 185 -18.15 -29.41 11.02
N GLN A 186 -17.28 -28.46 10.80
CA GLN A 186 -17.49 -27.37 9.86
C GLN A 186 -16.82 -27.70 8.53
N ASN A 187 -17.41 -27.27 7.42
CA ASN A 187 -16.71 -27.33 6.15
C ASN A 187 -15.56 -26.31 6.13
N PHE A 188 -14.70 -26.39 5.13
CA PHE A 188 -13.52 -25.53 5.06
C PHE A 188 -13.89 -24.05 4.94
N ASN A 189 -14.95 -23.73 4.20
CA ASN A 189 -15.42 -22.36 4.03
C ASN A 189 -16.02 -21.78 5.33
N ASP A 190 -16.73 -22.59 6.12
CA ASP A 190 -17.22 -22.17 7.45
C ASP A 190 -16.09 -21.87 8.40
N PHE A 191 -15.03 -22.70 8.37
CA PHE A 191 -13.84 -22.49 9.20
C PHE A 191 -13.11 -21.18 8.87
N THR A 192 -12.93 -20.88 7.59
CA THR A 192 -12.24 -19.69 7.13
C THR A 192 -13.12 -18.44 7.04
N GLY A 193 -14.45 -18.61 7.07
CA GLY A 193 -15.44 -17.57 6.81
C GLY A 193 -15.24 -16.29 7.62
N ARG A 194 -15.11 -16.40 8.95
CA ARG A 194 -14.91 -15.25 9.84
C ARG A 194 -13.62 -14.49 9.57
N TRP A 195 -12.59 -15.19 9.19
CA TRP A 195 -11.30 -14.58 8.84
C TRP A 195 -11.40 -13.83 7.50
N ILE A 196 -12.03 -14.46 6.51
CA ILE A 196 -12.30 -13.84 5.20
C ILE A 196 -13.15 -12.58 5.35
N GLU A 197 -14.24 -12.62 6.13
CA GLU A 197 -15.08 -11.45 6.41
C GLU A 197 -14.32 -10.29 7.06
N SER A 198 -13.36 -10.60 7.94
CA SER A 198 -12.51 -9.58 8.56
C SER A 198 -11.60 -8.90 7.53
N LEU A 199 -10.97 -9.69 6.66
CA LEU A 199 -10.13 -9.17 5.57
C LEU A 199 -10.94 -8.36 4.56
N GLU A 200 -12.13 -8.80 4.20
CA GLU A 200 -13.01 -8.05 3.29
C GLU A 200 -13.41 -6.69 3.86
N ARG A 201 -13.70 -6.60 5.16
CA ARG A 201 -13.96 -5.33 5.83
C ARG A 201 -12.75 -4.39 5.76
N GLU A 202 -11.56 -4.91 6.02
CA GLU A 202 -10.32 -4.12 5.92
C GLU A 202 -10.06 -3.64 4.49
N ILE A 203 -10.25 -4.50 3.48
CA ILE A 203 -10.12 -4.16 2.06
C ILE A 203 -11.10 -3.06 1.68
N SER A 204 -12.38 -3.20 2.04
CA SER A 204 -13.41 -2.20 1.76
C SER A 204 -13.08 -0.83 2.39
N THR A 205 -12.50 -0.84 3.59
CA THR A 205 -12.01 0.38 4.24
C THR A 205 -10.86 1.01 3.45
N ARG A 206 -9.87 0.22 3.03
CA ARG A 206 -8.72 0.70 2.23
C ARG A 206 -9.12 1.19 0.83
N LEU A 207 -10.16 0.62 0.25
CA LEU A 207 -10.72 1.05 -1.04
C LEU A 207 -11.63 2.27 -0.92
N GLY A 208 -11.99 2.69 0.30
CA GLY A 208 -12.91 3.81 0.57
C GLY A 208 -14.36 3.51 0.20
N GLU A 209 -14.76 2.24 0.07
CA GLU A 209 -16.10 1.81 -0.37
C GLU A 209 -17.19 2.17 0.66
N HIS A 210 -16.84 2.36 1.94
CA HIS A 210 -17.80 2.76 2.98
C HIS A 210 -18.28 4.21 2.86
N LYS A 211 -17.46 5.12 2.32
CA LYS A 211 -17.85 6.54 2.16
C LYS A 211 -18.92 6.74 1.08
N GLN A 212 -19.07 5.83 0.14
CA GLN A 212 -20.08 5.94 -0.91
C GLN A 212 -21.49 5.51 -0.47
N LYS A 213 -21.62 4.68 0.56
CA LYS A 213 -22.93 4.25 1.08
C LYS A 213 -23.60 5.28 2.01
N GLU A 214 -22.82 6.10 2.72
CA GLU A 214 -23.36 7.16 3.58
C GLU A 214 -23.80 8.41 2.80
N VAL A 215 -23.28 8.63 1.58
CA VAL A 215 -23.65 9.77 0.72
C VAL A 215 -24.87 9.45 -0.15
N ALA A 216 -25.26 8.17 -0.26
CA ALA A 216 -26.37 7.69 -1.09
C ALA A 216 -27.63 7.30 -0.28
N ALA A 217 -27.63 7.49 1.03
CA ALA A 217 -28.75 7.29 1.94
C ALA A 217 -29.20 8.63 2.55
#